data_ff9431e2955abbf414f74fc51189d1a1
#
_entry.id   ff9431e2955abbf414f74fc51189d1a1
#
_cell.length_a   1.000
_cell.length_b   1.000
_cell.length_c   1.000
_cell.angle_alpha   90.00
_cell.angle_beta   90.00
_cell.angle_gamma   90.00
#
_symmetry.space_group_name_H-M   'P 1'
#
loop_
_entity.id
_entity.type
_entity.pdbx_description
1 polymer ?
#
loop_
_entity_poly.entity_id
_entity_poly.type
_entity_poly.pdbx_seq_one_letter_code
_entity_poly.pdbx_strand_id
1 'polypeptide(L)'
;MSEKRSVIDRKIIANCIDTEETRVAIWEDGRLAELFVERMWERQKAGEIYKARIDTVLPGIHAAFVNIGDGRNAFLYLNDARGLHLEPNQEVVVQVIKTARKNKGARVTTRLSLPGRYAVLVPGGQESGVSKRITDDEERKRLKALAKELRGPGHGIIIRTAAEGVDSEAIAHDVEWLLALWREIEHDGVVQAAPCLLYKDIGLIGRVLRDELTRQVSEIIVDGEEEYRNVREHLPGLCGAPLPGVTLHTGTTPLFEYYSIEREIEAALERKVWLKSGAYLVIDHTEALTVVDVNTGKYIGTTVALVLRTSAAMLALQAGSRTRSVRRSKLETSPAGKTISR
;
A
#
# COMPACT_ATOMS: atom_id res chain seq x y z
N MET A 1 14.18 -36.46 3.17
CA MET A 1 14.01 -36.02 1.76
C MET A 1 13.59 -34.56 1.83
N SER A 2 14.50 -33.66 1.47
CA SER A 2 14.25 -32.22 1.48
C SER A 2 13.32 -31.89 0.31
N GLU A 3 12.09 -31.47 0.57
CA GLU A 3 11.23 -30.87 -0.45
C GLU A 3 11.94 -29.65 -1.02
N LYS A 4 12.36 -29.74 -2.28
CA LYS A 4 12.75 -28.59 -3.08
C LYS A 4 11.52 -27.68 -3.16
N ARG A 5 11.46 -26.61 -2.34
CA ARG A 5 10.56 -25.49 -2.59
C ARG A 5 10.85 -25.02 -4.00
N SER A 6 9.92 -25.23 -4.91
CA SER A 6 9.99 -24.65 -6.26
C SER A 6 10.14 -23.14 -6.08
N VAL A 7 11.18 -22.58 -6.69
CA VAL A 7 11.36 -21.12 -6.73
C VAL A 7 10.21 -20.60 -7.59
N ILE A 8 9.27 -19.89 -6.98
CA ILE A 8 8.17 -19.24 -7.68
C ILE A 8 8.79 -18.11 -8.51
N ASP A 9 8.58 -18.11 -9.82
CA ASP A 9 8.93 -16.97 -10.67
C ASP A 9 7.90 -15.86 -10.44
N ARG A 10 8.28 -14.85 -9.64
CA ARG A 10 7.41 -13.72 -9.27
C ARG A 10 7.93 -12.44 -9.89
N LYS A 11 7.06 -11.76 -10.65
CA LYS A 11 7.35 -10.49 -11.30
C LYS A 11 6.33 -9.43 -10.89
N ILE A 12 6.78 -8.17 -10.89
CA ILE A 12 5.92 -7.00 -10.71
C ILE A 12 5.86 -6.30 -12.08
N ILE A 13 4.67 -6.20 -12.66
CA ILE A 13 4.45 -5.67 -14.01
C ILE A 13 3.58 -4.43 -13.89
N ALA A 14 4.14 -3.25 -14.24
CA ALA A 14 3.49 -1.96 -14.12
C ALA A 14 3.16 -1.39 -15.52
N ASN A 15 1.86 -1.26 -15.79
CA ASN A 15 1.34 -0.62 -16.99
C ASN A 15 0.90 0.80 -16.62
N CYS A 16 1.60 1.79 -17.15
CA CYS A 16 1.45 3.21 -16.80
C CYS A 16 1.54 4.16 -18.01
N ILE A 17 1.60 3.61 -19.23
CA ILE A 17 1.59 4.41 -20.45
C ILE A 17 0.23 5.09 -20.69
N ASP A 18 -0.85 4.54 -20.13
CA ASP A 18 -2.16 5.17 -20.16
C ASP A 18 -2.18 6.35 -19.16
N THR A 19 -2.53 7.53 -19.65
CA THR A 19 -2.60 8.74 -18.81
C THR A 19 -3.80 8.74 -17.88
N GLU A 20 -4.81 7.90 -18.10
CA GLU A 20 -6.03 7.85 -17.29
C GLU A 20 -5.92 6.90 -16.10
N GLU A 21 -5.13 5.82 -16.21
CA GLU A 21 -4.96 4.88 -15.12
C GLU A 21 -3.55 4.26 -15.08
N THR A 22 -3.10 3.92 -13.89
CA THR A 22 -1.92 3.10 -13.63
C THR A 22 -2.36 1.75 -13.09
N ARG A 23 -1.85 0.67 -13.68
CA ARG A 23 -2.15 -0.70 -13.27
C ARG A 23 -0.87 -1.44 -12.91
N VAL A 24 -0.88 -2.18 -11.81
CA VAL A 24 0.27 -3.00 -11.40
C VAL A 24 -0.21 -4.43 -11.13
N ALA A 25 0.37 -5.37 -11.83
CA ALA A 25 0.10 -6.79 -11.69
C ALA A 25 1.23 -7.50 -10.94
N ILE A 26 0.89 -8.37 -10.01
CA ILE A 26 1.79 -9.38 -9.47
C ILE A 26 1.60 -10.64 -10.32
N TRP A 27 2.67 -11.04 -10.98
CA TRP A 27 2.69 -12.19 -11.88
C TRP A 27 3.47 -13.33 -11.24
N GLU A 28 2.85 -14.49 -11.07
CA GLU A 28 3.45 -15.66 -10.42
C GLU A 28 3.29 -16.89 -11.29
N ASP A 29 4.39 -17.53 -11.67
CA ASP A 29 4.42 -18.79 -12.44
C ASP A 29 3.51 -18.73 -13.71
N GLY A 30 3.61 -17.63 -14.47
CA GLY A 30 2.84 -17.46 -15.69
C GLY A 30 1.37 -17.06 -15.49
N ARG A 31 0.96 -16.55 -14.32
CA ARG A 31 -0.43 -16.17 -14.01
C ARG A 31 -0.54 -14.90 -13.19
N LEU A 32 -1.66 -14.21 -13.34
CA LEU A 32 -2.03 -13.07 -12.53
C LEU A 32 -2.38 -13.52 -11.09
N ALA A 33 -1.57 -13.10 -10.13
CA ALA A 33 -1.81 -13.35 -8.71
C ALA A 33 -2.60 -12.22 -8.04
N GLU A 34 -2.22 -10.95 -8.32
CA GLU A 34 -2.88 -9.76 -7.79
C GLU A 34 -2.86 -8.65 -8.84
N LEU A 35 -3.88 -7.79 -8.82
CA LEU A 35 -3.97 -6.60 -9.65
C LEU A 35 -4.29 -5.38 -8.78
N PHE A 36 -3.54 -4.30 -9.01
CA PHE A 36 -3.76 -3.00 -8.40
C PHE A 36 -4.07 -1.99 -9.49
N VAL A 37 -5.06 -1.13 -9.28
CA VAL A 37 -5.46 -0.10 -10.23
C VAL A 37 -5.61 1.23 -9.49
N GLU A 38 -5.04 2.30 -10.06
CA GLU A 38 -5.24 3.66 -9.61
C GLU A 38 -5.59 4.54 -10.81
N ARG A 39 -6.76 5.19 -10.74
CA ARG A 39 -7.20 6.10 -11.78
C ARG A 39 -6.83 7.53 -11.46
N MET A 40 -6.49 8.31 -12.50
CA MET A 40 -6.03 9.70 -12.37
C MET A 40 -7.00 10.56 -11.54
N TRP A 41 -8.30 10.44 -11.78
CA TRP A 41 -9.33 11.19 -11.06
C TRP A 41 -9.63 10.67 -9.65
N GLU A 42 -9.15 9.47 -9.33
CA GLU A 42 -9.22 8.86 -7.99
C GLU A 42 -7.89 8.92 -7.24
N ARG A 43 -6.87 9.59 -7.84
CA ARG A 43 -5.54 9.66 -7.26
C ARG A 43 -5.60 10.08 -5.81
N GLN A 44 -5.14 9.19 -4.96
CA GLN A 44 -5.16 9.40 -3.52
C GLN A 44 -3.96 10.27 -3.13
N LYS A 45 -4.25 11.46 -2.62
CA LYS A 45 -3.25 12.32 -1.98
C LYS A 45 -2.97 11.89 -0.53
N ALA A 46 -3.58 10.80 -0.07
CA ALA A 46 -3.34 10.28 1.28
C ALA A 46 -1.87 9.88 1.42
N GLY A 47 -1.21 10.41 2.45
CA GLY A 47 0.24 10.27 2.65
C GLY A 47 1.05 11.50 2.26
N GLU A 48 0.57 12.34 1.34
CA GLU A 48 1.25 13.58 0.95
C GLU A 48 1.38 14.53 2.15
N ILE A 49 2.53 15.22 2.25
CA ILE A 49 2.81 16.18 3.33
C ILE A 49 2.93 17.58 2.73
N TYR A 50 2.25 18.51 3.34
CA TYR A 50 2.22 19.91 2.94
C TYR A 50 2.69 20.83 4.06
N LYS A 51 3.41 21.88 3.71
CA LYS A 51 3.45 23.09 4.53
C LYS A 51 2.18 23.88 4.22
N ALA A 52 1.35 24.08 5.20
CA ALA A 52 0.03 24.63 5.05
C ALA A 52 -0.15 25.89 5.91
N ARG A 53 -1.17 26.69 5.61
CA ARG A 53 -1.54 27.87 6.40
C ARG A 53 -2.92 27.68 7.01
N ILE A 54 -3.05 27.92 8.30
CA ILE A 54 -4.35 27.94 8.99
C ILE A 54 -5.18 29.09 8.44
N ASP A 55 -6.36 28.79 7.91
CA ASP A 55 -7.31 29.77 7.42
C ASP A 55 -8.24 30.22 8.54
N THR A 56 -8.95 29.28 9.14
CA THR A 56 -9.94 29.58 10.19
C THR A 56 -9.94 28.48 11.25
N VAL A 57 -10.00 28.88 12.52
CA VAL A 57 -10.18 27.94 13.64
C VAL A 57 -11.65 28.00 14.10
N LEU A 58 -12.27 26.84 14.23
CA LEU A 58 -13.68 26.67 14.60
C LEU A 58 -13.78 25.86 15.90
N PRO A 59 -13.66 26.47 17.07
CA PRO A 59 -13.68 25.77 18.36
C PRO A 59 -14.97 24.98 18.60
N GLY A 60 -16.11 25.50 18.15
CA GLY A 60 -17.42 24.86 18.33
C GLY A 60 -17.58 23.48 17.68
N ILE A 61 -16.78 23.17 16.65
CA ILE A 61 -16.75 21.84 16.02
C ILE A 61 -15.41 21.13 16.20
N HIS A 62 -14.54 21.65 17.09
CA HIS A 62 -13.20 21.14 17.38
C HIS A 62 -12.35 20.91 16.12
N ALA A 63 -12.31 21.90 15.21
CA ALA A 63 -11.60 21.79 13.93
C ALA A 63 -11.01 23.12 13.46
N ALA A 64 -10.11 23.04 12.49
CA ALA A 64 -9.60 24.17 11.75
C ALA A 64 -9.68 23.88 10.24
N PHE A 65 -9.89 24.93 9.44
CA PHE A 65 -9.69 24.90 8.00
C PHE A 65 -8.26 25.31 7.69
N VAL A 66 -7.63 24.55 6.78
CA VAL A 66 -6.21 24.65 6.48
C VAL A 66 -6.02 24.75 4.97
N ASN A 67 -5.36 25.79 4.51
CA ASN A 67 -5.00 25.97 3.12
C ASN A 67 -3.73 25.16 2.80
N ILE A 68 -3.87 24.13 1.95
CA ILE A 68 -2.76 23.29 1.45
C ILE A 68 -2.41 23.62 -0.01
N GLY A 69 -2.99 24.66 -0.61
CA GLY A 69 -2.76 25.02 -2.03
C GLY A 69 -3.59 24.22 -3.05
N ASP A 70 -4.59 23.45 -2.63
CA ASP A 70 -5.37 22.53 -3.48
C ASP A 70 -6.76 23.07 -3.88
N GLY A 71 -6.91 24.41 -3.97
CA GLY A 71 -8.14 25.08 -4.37
C GLY A 71 -9.28 25.02 -3.35
N ARG A 72 -9.23 24.10 -2.36
CA ARG A 72 -10.17 23.98 -1.24
C ARG A 72 -9.41 23.76 0.05
N ASN A 73 -9.89 24.40 1.11
CA ASN A 73 -9.31 24.19 2.44
C ASN A 73 -9.49 22.74 2.89
N ALA A 74 -8.41 22.18 3.45
CA ALA A 74 -8.41 20.91 4.14
C ALA A 74 -9.00 21.06 5.54
N PHE A 75 -9.41 19.95 6.14
CA PHE A 75 -10.03 19.88 7.44
C PHE A 75 -9.08 19.20 8.44
N LEU A 76 -8.71 19.93 9.50
CA LEU A 76 -7.87 19.46 10.58
C LEU A 76 -8.69 19.40 11.88
N TYR A 77 -8.88 18.22 12.46
CA TYR A 77 -9.44 18.12 13.80
C TYR A 77 -8.42 18.59 14.86
N LEU A 78 -8.87 19.35 15.88
CA LEU A 78 -7.97 19.83 16.94
C LEU A 78 -7.31 18.66 17.69
N ASN A 79 -7.99 17.53 17.84
CA ASN A 79 -7.41 16.31 18.41
C ASN A 79 -6.26 15.71 17.56
N ASP A 80 -6.26 15.98 16.26
CA ASP A 80 -5.20 15.56 15.33
C ASP A 80 -4.09 16.62 15.22
N ALA A 81 -4.20 17.74 15.92
CA ALA A 81 -3.24 18.85 15.92
C ALA A 81 -2.14 18.73 16.98
N ARG A 82 -1.98 17.56 17.63
CA ARG A 82 -0.89 17.28 18.60
C ARG A 82 -0.75 18.26 19.76
N GLY A 83 -1.85 18.84 20.21
CA GLY A 83 -1.84 19.85 21.28
C GLY A 83 -1.27 21.20 20.87
N LEU A 84 -1.05 21.44 19.57
CA LEU A 84 -0.68 22.76 19.06
C LEU A 84 -1.82 23.74 19.29
N HIS A 85 -1.50 24.92 19.80
CA HIS A 85 -2.41 26.06 19.76
C HIS A 85 -2.44 26.57 18.32
N LEU A 86 -3.60 26.51 17.66
CA LEU A 86 -3.76 26.91 16.27
C LEU A 86 -4.33 28.32 16.19
N GLU A 87 -3.67 29.18 15.41
CA GLU A 87 -4.11 30.55 15.15
C GLU A 87 -4.27 30.80 13.65
N PRO A 88 -5.19 31.66 13.23
CA PRO A 88 -5.29 32.07 11.82
C PRO A 88 -3.96 32.63 11.29
N ASN A 89 -3.65 32.31 10.04
CA ASN A 89 -2.39 32.61 9.34
C ASN A 89 -1.13 31.90 9.84
N GLN A 90 -1.22 31.07 10.89
CA GLN A 90 -0.10 30.24 11.34
C GLN A 90 0.26 29.20 10.26
N GLU A 91 1.56 29.01 10.03
CA GLU A 91 2.08 27.94 9.19
C GLU A 91 2.24 26.65 9.98
N VAL A 92 1.79 25.53 9.41
CA VAL A 92 1.85 24.20 10.02
C VAL A 92 2.18 23.15 8.98
N VAL A 93 2.92 22.11 9.37
CA VAL A 93 3.14 20.94 8.51
C VAL A 93 2.04 19.93 8.76
N VAL A 94 1.36 19.51 7.71
CA VAL A 94 0.23 18.58 7.77
C VAL A 94 0.37 17.45 6.76
N GLN A 95 -0.16 16.29 7.10
CA GLN A 95 -0.26 15.13 6.22
C GLN A 95 -1.71 14.84 5.88
N VAL A 96 -1.98 14.53 4.61
CA VAL A 96 -3.31 14.14 4.14
C VAL A 96 -3.62 12.72 4.61
N ILE A 97 -4.72 12.55 5.37
CA ILE A 97 -5.24 11.23 5.80
C ILE A 97 -6.30 10.73 4.81
N LYS A 98 -7.12 11.64 4.30
CA LYS A 98 -8.18 11.31 3.34
C LYS A 98 -8.23 12.39 2.27
N THR A 99 -8.22 11.97 1.03
CA THR A 99 -8.36 12.85 -0.14
C THR A 99 -9.73 13.54 -0.14
N ALA A 100 -9.79 14.74 -0.70
CA ALA A 100 -11.03 15.48 -0.93
C ALA A 100 -12.03 14.63 -1.74
N ARG A 101 -13.30 14.70 -1.39
CA ARG A 101 -14.37 13.98 -2.11
C ARG A 101 -15.59 14.87 -2.32
N LYS A 102 -16.07 14.91 -3.57
CA LYS A 102 -17.26 15.70 -3.93
C LYS A 102 -17.16 17.13 -3.37
N ASN A 103 -17.95 17.45 -2.36
CA ASN A 103 -18.03 18.79 -1.75
C ASN A 103 -17.22 18.93 -0.45
N LYS A 104 -16.42 17.91 -0.05
CA LYS A 104 -15.63 17.94 1.19
C LYS A 104 -14.15 18.09 0.86
N GLY A 105 -13.46 19.03 1.52
CA GLY A 105 -12.01 19.16 1.47
C GLY A 105 -11.28 17.91 2.02
N ALA A 106 -9.98 17.85 1.77
CA ALA A 106 -9.13 16.77 2.30
C ALA A 106 -9.14 16.80 3.84
N ARG A 107 -9.00 15.63 4.48
CA ARG A 107 -8.73 15.57 5.93
C ARG A 107 -7.24 15.46 6.14
N VAL A 108 -6.71 16.29 7.04
CA VAL A 108 -5.29 16.34 7.37
C VAL A 108 -5.02 16.14 8.86
N THR A 109 -3.76 15.86 9.22
CA THR A 109 -3.26 15.71 10.59
C THR A 109 -1.88 16.32 10.70
N THR A 110 -1.50 16.79 11.90
CA THR A 110 -0.10 17.14 12.23
C THR A 110 0.70 15.94 12.76
N ARG A 111 0.04 14.78 12.96
CA ARG A 111 0.71 13.53 13.33
C ARG A 111 1.24 12.88 12.08
N LEU A 112 2.46 13.24 11.68
CA LEU A 112 3.08 12.75 10.48
C LEU A 112 3.53 11.29 10.62
N SER A 113 3.49 10.56 9.52
CA SER A 113 3.98 9.19 9.44
C SER A 113 4.55 8.89 8.04
N LEU A 114 5.75 8.36 7.98
CA LEU A 114 6.43 7.97 6.74
C LEU A 114 6.54 6.45 6.71
N PRO A 115 5.75 5.77 5.87
CA PRO A 115 5.77 4.33 5.79
C PRO A 115 6.92 3.85 4.90
N GLY A 116 7.87 3.12 5.49
CA GLY A 116 8.83 2.29 4.81
C GLY A 116 8.32 0.86 4.61
N ARG A 117 9.21 -0.02 4.22
CA ARG A 117 8.90 -1.43 4.02
C ARG A 117 8.71 -2.18 5.33
N TYR A 118 9.66 -2.06 6.25
CA TYR A 118 9.72 -2.78 7.52
C TYR A 118 9.31 -1.91 8.70
N ALA A 119 9.40 -0.60 8.56
CA ALA A 119 9.12 0.36 9.60
C ALA A 119 8.22 1.49 9.14
N VAL A 120 7.60 2.18 10.09
CA VAL A 120 6.96 3.48 9.89
C VAL A 120 7.66 4.47 10.81
N LEU A 121 8.25 5.51 10.24
CA LEU A 121 8.80 6.63 10.99
C LEU A 121 7.68 7.59 11.41
N VAL A 122 7.66 7.96 12.68
CA VAL A 122 6.70 8.93 13.24
C VAL A 122 7.48 10.14 13.75
N PRO A 123 7.66 11.18 12.92
CA PRO A 123 8.37 12.39 13.30
C PRO A 123 7.75 13.05 14.53
N GLY A 124 8.60 13.48 15.48
CA GLY A 124 8.15 14.02 16.76
C GLY A 124 7.45 13.00 17.67
N GLY A 125 7.38 11.72 17.33
CA GLY A 125 6.90 10.63 18.19
C GLY A 125 7.94 10.30 19.26
N GLN A 126 7.47 9.89 20.45
CA GLN A 126 8.38 9.49 21.53
C GLN A 126 8.42 7.99 21.76
N GLU A 127 7.46 7.26 21.21
CA GLU A 127 7.29 5.83 21.46
C GLU A 127 7.68 5.00 20.24
N SER A 128 8.25 3.84 20.51
CA SER A 128 8.50 2.80 19.51
C SER A 128 7.54 1.65 19.72
N GLY A 129 7.01 1.11 18.64
CA GLY A 129 6.02 0.04 18.66
C GLY A 129 6.36 -1.10 17.70
N VAL A 130 5.67 -2.23 17.88
CA VAL A 130 5.71 -3.37 16.98
C VAL A 130 4.29 -3.77 16.60
N SER A 131 4.06 -4.09 15.33
CA SER A 131 2.75 -4.51 14.84
C SER A 131 2.11 -5.57 15.75
N LYS A 132 0.83 -5.38 16.06
CA LYS A 132 0.05 -6.34 16.87
C LYS A 132 -0.13 -7.70 16.19
N ARG A 133 0.14 -7.79 14.88
CA ARG A 133 0.01 -9.03 14.10
C ARG A 133 1.21 -9.97 14.27
N ILE A 134 2.34 -9.46 14.76
CA ILE A 134 3.49 -10.30 15.14
C ILE A 134 3.15 -10.88 16.50
N THR A 135 2.90 -12.16 16.58
CA THR A 135 2.42 -12.86 17.79
C THR A 135 3.50 -13.58 18.55
N ASP A 136 4.65 -13.85 17.93
CA ASP A 136 5.81 -14.47 18.59
C ASP A 136 6.43 -13.49 19.59
N ASP A 137 6.49 -13.86 20.87
CA ASP A 137 6.94 -13.00 21.95
C ASP A 137 8.45 -12.70 21.90
N GLU A 138 9.28 -13.67 21.48
CA GLU A 138 10.73 -13.47 21.38
C GLU A 138 11.05 -12.53 20.22
N GLU A 139 10.39 -12.73 19.08
CA GLU A 139 10.54 -11.86 17.92
C GLU A 139 10.03 -10.43 18.22
N ARG A 140 8.92 -10.29 18.94
CA ARG A 140 8.44 -8.99 19.40
C ARG A 140 9.44 -8.26 20.29
N LYS A 141 10.08 -8.98 21.22
CA LYS A 141 11.11 -8.40 22.09
C LYS A 141 12.31 -7.94 21.27
N ARG A 142 12.80 -8.78 20.35
CA ARG A 142 13.91 -8.45 19.43
C ARG A 142 13.59 -7.18 18.64
N LEU A 143 12.46 -7.15 17.96
CA LEU A 143 12.04 -6.02 17.11
C LEU A 143 11.77 -4.74 17.91
N LYS A 144 11.26 -4.86 19.15
CA LYS A 144 11.04 -3.70 20.03
C LYS A 144 12.36 -3.10 20.51
N ALA A 145 13.36 -3.92 20.81
CA ALA A 145 14.70 -3.45 21.17
C ALA A 145 15.33 -2.72 19.97
N LEU A 146 15.29 -3.34 18.79
CA LEU A 146 15.81 -2.76 17.55
C LEU A 146 15.12 -1.43 17.21
N ALA A 147 13.80 -1.34 17.31
CA ALA A 147 13.06 -0.09 17.05
C ALA A 147 13.48 1.04 18.01
N LYS A 148 13.79 0.71 19.26
CA LYS A 148 14.25 1.67 20.25
C LYS A 148 15.67 2.16 19.95
N GLU A 149 16.53 1.28 19.44
CA GLU A 149 17.91 1.61 19.04
C GLU A 149 17.92 2.52 17.79
N LEU A 150 17.13 2.17 16.77
CA LEU A 150 17.17 2.83 15.47
C LEU A 150 16.41 4.17 15.39
N ARG A 151 15.49 4.46 16.31
CA ARG A 151 14.53 5.58 16.17
C ARG A 151 15.14 6.97 16.05
N GLY A 152 16.38 7.18 16.48
CA GLY A 152 16.96 8.51 16.58
C GLY A 152 16.28 9.41 17.63
N PRO A 153 16.87 10.56 17.96
CA PRO A 153 16.30 11.51 18.92
C PRO A 153 15.06 12.20 18.35
N GLY A 154 13.99 12.29 19.15
CA GLY A 154 12.78 13.03 18.77
C GLY A 154 11.85 12.32 17.78
N HIS A 155 12.09 11.05 17.47
CA HIS A 155 11.25 10.26 16.56
C HIS A 155 10.72 8.99 17.20
N GLY A 156 9.57 8.51 16.73
CA GLY A 156 9.04 7.19 17.02
C GLY A 156 9.21 6.25 15.82
N ILE A 157 9.32 4.95 16.08
CA ILE A 157 9.34 3.92 15.03
C ILE A 157 8.30 2.85 15.36
N ILE A 158 7.50 2.49 14.36
CA ILE A 158 6.57 1.38 14.44
C ILE A 158 7.01 0.30 13.46
N ILE A 159 7.46 -0.83 13.98
CA ILE A 159 7.85 -1.98 13.15
C ILE A 159 6.60 -2.64 12.55
N ARG A 160 6.64 -2.86 11.23
CA ARG A 160 5.55 -3.47 10.46
C ARG A 160 5.62 -5.01 10.52
N THR A 161 4.52 -5.66 10.17
CA THR A 161 4.46 -7.14 10.09
C THR A 161 5.46 -7.72 9.08
N ALA A 162 5.77 -6.98 8.03
CA ALA A 162 6.75 -7.40 7.02
C ALA A 162 8.19 -7.57 7.56
N ALA A 163 8.47 -7.07 8.76
CA ALA A 163 9.78 -7.20 9.42
C ALA A 163 9.94 -8.50 10.21
N GLU A 164 8.89 -9.32 10.33
CA GLU A 164 8.94 -10.60 11.04
C GLU A 164 9.93 -11.55 10.36
N GLY A 165 10.93 -12.04 11.12
CA GLY A 165 11.98 -12.91 10.62
C GLY A 165 13.01 -12.25 9.69
N VAL A 166 13.00 -10.92 9.57
CA VAL A 166 13.94 -10.17 8.74
C VAL A 166 15.19 -9.79 9.52
N ASP A 167 16.34 -9.80 8.84
CA ASP A 167 17.63 -9.43 9.40
C ASP A 167 17.61 -7.97 9.90
N SER A 168 18.28 -7.71 11.01
CA SER A 168 18.34 -6.37 11.62
C SER A 168 18.95 -5.31 10.70
N GLU A 169 19.92 -5.68 9.86
CA GLU A 169 20.55 -4.80 8.89
C GLU A 169 19.55 -4.28 7.83
N ALA A 170 18.66 -5.16 7.33
CA ALA A 170 17.65 -4.75 6.36
C ALA A 170 16.62 -3.78 6.97
N ILE A 171 16.27 -3.98 8.24
CA ILE A 171 15.37 -3.08 8.98
C ILE A 171 16.07 -1.75 9.25
N ALA A 172 17.36 -1.78 9.63
CA ALA A 172 18.16 -0.58 9.87
C ALA A 172 18.26 0.28 8.60
N HIS A 173 18.55 -0.34 7.45
CA HIS A 173 18.59 0.35 6.16
C HIS A 173 17.27 1.08 5.83
N ASP A 174 16.12 0.42 6.04
CA ASP A 174 14.79 1.03 5.82
C ASP A 174 14.58 2.24 6.74
N VAL A 175 14.99 2.14 8.01
CA VAL A 175 14.89 3.24 8.98
C VAL A 175 15.84 4.40 8.63
N GLU A 176 17.08 4.12 8.22
CA GLU A 176 18.05 5.12 7.80
C GLU A 176 17.53 5.92 6.60
N TRP A 177 16.97 5.23 5.62
CA TRP A 177 16.33 5.86 4.46
C TRP A 177 15.17 6.77 4.87
N LEU A 178 14.29 6.30 5.77
CA LEU A 178 13.17 7.10 6.29
C LEU A 178 13.64 8.34 7.06
N LEU A 179 14.73 8.22 7.83
CA LEU A 179 15.34 9.35 8.54
C LEU A 179 15.97 10.35 7.57
N ALA A 180 16.61 9.89 6.49
CA ALA A 180 17.14 10.76 5.45
C ALA A 180 16.01 11.52 4.74
N LEU A 181 14.96 10.82 4.32
CA LEU A 181 13.77 11.42 3.72
C LEU A 181 13.12 12.46 4.64
N TRP A 182 13.01 12.16 5.94
CA TRP A 182 12.46 13.13 6.90
C TRP A 182 13.30 14.41 6.99
N ARG A 183 14.64 14.31 6.99
CA ARG A 183 15.52 15.48 7.02
C ARG A 183 15.32 16.38 5.80
N GLU A 184 15.08 15.81 4.63
CA GLU A 184 14.76 16.57 3.42
C GLU A 184 13.42 17.31 3.57
N ILE A 185 12.37 16.61 4.02
CA ILE A 185 11.05 17.21 4.27
C ILE A 185 11.11 18.32 5.32
N GLU A 186 11.88 18.12 6.38
CA GLU A 186 12.05 19.10 7.46
C GLU A 186 12.81 20.35 6.96
N HIS A 187 13.87 20.14 6.20
CA HIS A 187 14.62 21.23 5.56
C HIS A 187 13.73 22.06 4.63
N ASP A 188 13.00 21.40 3.73
CA ASP A 188 12.08 22.07 2.80
C ASP A 188 10.96 22.78 3.55
N GLY A 189 10.47 22.20 4.63
CA GLY A 189 9.51 22.82 5.51
C GLY A 189 9.97 24.13 6.15
N VAL A 190 11.28 24.33 6.33
CA VAL A 190 11.85 25.61 6.80
C VAL A 190 12.00 26.61 5.67
N VAL A 191 12.48 26.17 4.51
CA VAL A 191 12.89 27.05 3.40
C VAL A 191 11.70 27.53 2.56
N GLN A 192 10.73 26.67 2.30
CA GLN A 192 9.61 26.96 1.39
C GLN A 192 8.51 27.75 2.08
N ALA A 193 7.83 28.64 1.34
CA ALA A 193 6.69 29.39 1.83
C ALA A 193 5.38 28.56 1.74
N ALA A 194 4.50 28.68 2.77
CA ALA A 194 3.20 28.04 2.74
C ALA A 194 2.19 28.81 1.85
N PRO A 195 1.29 28.14 1.12
CA PRO A 195 1.14 26.68 1.05
C PRO A 195 2.06 26.04 0.00
N CYS A 196 2.70 24.91 0.32
CA CYS A 196 3.49 24.13 -0.64
C CYS A 196 3.47 22.62 -0.31
N LEU A 197 3.70 21.80 -1.34
CA LEU A 197 3.89 20.36 -1.21
C LEU A 197 5.32 20.08 -0.78
N LEU A 198 5.53 19.40 0.35
CA LEU A 198 6.83 19.00 0.87
C LEU A 198 7.19 17.55 0.52
N TYR A 199 6.19 16.67 0.50
CA TYR A 199 6.38 15.27 0.15
C TYR A 199 5.22 14.74 -0.67
N LYS A 200 5.52 14.17 -1.82
CA LYS A 200 4.56 13.51 -2.70
C LYS A 200 4.63 12.01 -2.45
N ASP A 201 3.49 11.37 -2.16
CA ASP A 201 3.45 9.91 -2.03
C ASP A 201 3.93 9.24 -3.33
N ILE A 202 4.67 8.14 -3.17
CA ILE A 202 5.32 7.39 -4.24
C ILE A 202 4.36 6.78 -5.28
N GLY A 203 3.07 7.07 -5.21
CA GLY A 203 2.06 6.58 -6.13
C GLY A 203 1.81 5.07 -6.01
N LEU A 204 1.00 4.52 -6.94
CA LEU A 204 0.62 3.11 -6.90
C LEU A 204 1.82 2.18 -7.01
N ILE A 205 2.71 2.42 -7.98
CA ILE A 205 3.87 1.56 -8.23
C ILE A 205 4.76 1.48 -6.99
N GLY A 206 5.11 2.63 -6.42
CA GLY A 206 5.95 2.68 -5.22
C GLY A 206 5.30 2.01 -4.01
N ARG A 207 3.97 2.16 -3.81
CA ARG A 207 3.26 1.46 -2.74
C ARG A 207 3.26 -0.05 -2.92
N VAL A 208 3.05 -0.54 -4.16
CA VAL A 208 3.12 -1.98 -4.46
C VAL A 208 4.54 -2.49 -4.25
N LEU A 209 5.57 -1.78 -4.72
CA LEU A 209 6.96 -2.15 -4.47
C LEU A 209 7.25 -2.23 -2.98
N ARG A 210 6.90 -1.20 -2.21
CA ARG A 210 7.11 -1.18 -0.76
C ARG A 210 6.45 -2.37 -0.04
N ASP A 211 5.24 -2.76 -0.46
CA ASP A 211 4.46 -3.75 0.25
C ASP A 211 4.64 -5.18 -0.28
N GLU A 212 4.88 -5.36 -1.59
CA GLU A 212 4.93 -6.66 -2.26
C GLU A 212 6.33 -7.11 -2.73
N LEU A 213 7.34 -6.23 -2.66
CA LEU A 213 8.70 -6.60 -3.06
C LEU A 213 9.31 -7.59 -2.06
N THR A 214 9.30 -8.86 -2.41
CA THR A 214 9.91 -9.95 -1.63
C THR A 214 11.21 -10.41 -2.28
N ARG A 215 12.04 -11.19 -1.58
CA ARG A 215 13.24 -11.84 -2.15
C ARG A 215 12.92 -12.78 -3.33
N GLN A 216 11.63 -13.12 -3.53
CA GLN A 216 11.16 -13.97 -4.62
C GLN A 216 10.84 -13.19 -5.90
N VAL A 217 10.81 -11.86 -5.85
CA VAL A 217 10.60 -11.02 -7.04
C VAL A 217 11.87 -11.05 -7.86
N SER A 218 11.79 -11.67 -9.05
CA SER A 218 12.90 -11.80 -9.98
C SER A 218 13.10 -10.55 -10.81
N GLU A 219 12.01 -9.86 -11.18
CA GLU A 219 12.03 -8.76 -12.12
C GLU A 219 10.87 -7.78 -11.89
N ILE A 220 11.14 -6.49 -12.15
CA ILE A 220 10.15 -5.40 -12.20
C ILE A 220 10.12 -4.89 -13.63
N ILE A 221 8.95 -4.89 -14.27
CA ILE A 221 8.79 -4.48 -15.67
C ILE A 221 7.84 -3.29 -15.71
N VAL A 222 8.25 -2.23 -16.38
CA VAL A 222 7.50 -0.97 -16.48
C VAL A 222 7.45 -0.54 -17.94
N ASP A 223 6.32 0.00 -18.42
CA ASP A 223 6.17 0.47 -19.79
C ASP A 223 6.22 2.01 -19.93
N GLY A 224 6.21 2.77 -18.84
CA GLY A 224 6.40 4.21 -18.82
C GLY A 224 7.85 4.59 -18.53
N GLU A 225 8.43 5.48 -19.34
CA GLU A 225 9.84 5.87 -19.20
C GLU A 225 10.10 6.70 -17.94
N GLU A 226 9.16 7.56 -17.56
CA GLU A 226 9.25 8.36 -16.33
C GLU A 226 9.17 7.46 -15.09
N GLU A 227 8.19 6.55 -15.06
CA GLU A 227 8.01 5.59 -13.98
C GLU A 227 9.18 4.62 -13.88
N TYR A 228 9.74 4.17 -15.00
CA TYR A 228 10.95 3.37 -15.01
C TYR A 228 12.12 4.07 -14.33
N ARG A 229 12.35 5.36 -14.62
CA ARG A 229 13.39 6.17 -13.97
C ARG A 229 13.09 6.32 -12.47
N ASN A 230 11.86 6.65 -12.12
CA ASN A 230 11.41 6.80 -10.74
C ASN A 230 11.60 5.50 -9.93
N VAL A 231 11.23 4.35 -10.51
CA VAL A 231 11.44 3.04 -9.87
C VAL A 231 12.92 2.79 -9.62
N ARG A 232 13.77 3.00 -10.60
CA ARG A 232 15.24 2.78 -10.46
C ARG A 232 15.87 3.67 -9.41
N GLU A 233 15.42 4.90 -9.30
CA GLU A 233 15.94 5.88 -8.33
C GLU A 233 15.51 5.53 -6.89
N HIS A 234 14.25 5.14 -6.69
CA HIS A 234 13.72 4.89 -5.35
C HIS A 234 13.91 3.45 -4.85
N LEU A 235 14.12 2.47 -5.77
CA LEU A 235 14.24 1.06 -5.43
C LEU A 235 15.34 0.75 -4.38
N PRO A 236 16.54 1.35 -4.46
CA PRO A 236 17.58 1.12 -3.45
C PRO A 236 17.17 1.53 -2.03
N GLY A 237 16.34 2.56 -1.89
CA GLY A 237 15.80 2.99 -0.59
C GLY A 237 14.70 2.07 -0.06
N LEU A 238 13.92 1.44 -0.95
CA LEU A 238 12.82 0.54 -0.57
C LEU A 238 13.30 -0.87 -0.22
N CYS A 239 14.43 -1.31 -0.74
CA CYS A 239 14.97 -2.63 -0.45
C CYS A 239 16.50 -2.60 -0.46
N GLY A 240 17.11 -3.25 0.54
CA GLY A 240 18.54 -3.50 0.51
C GLY A 240 18.93 -4.44 -0.63
N ALA A 241 20.22 -4.61 -0.86
CA ALA A 241 20.75 -5.57 -1.85
C ALA A 241 20.40 -7.03 -1.47
N PRO A 242 20.20 -7.94 -2.44
CA PRO A 242 20.24 -7.70 -3.88
C PRO A 242 18.94 -7.09 -4.41
N LEU A 243 19.08 -6.19 -5.38
CA LEU A 243 17.95 -5.56 -6.06
C LEU A 243 17.45 -6.47 -7.20
N PRO A 244 16.12 -6.60 -7.42
CA PRO A 244 15.60 -7.23 -8.63
C PRO A 244 15.96 -6.41 -9.87
N GLY A 245 15.99 -7.06 -11.04
CA GLY A 245 16.14 -6.38 -12.30
C GLY A 245 14.98 -5.42 -12.56
N VAL A 246 15.26 -4.23 -13.10
CA VAL A 246 14.22 -3.31 -13.56
C VAL A 246 14.34 -3.17 -15.08
N THR A 247 13.28 -3.50 -15.79
CA THR A 247 13.25 -3.53 -17.27
C THR A 247 12.20 -2.55 -17.79
N LEU A 248 12.58 -1.71 -18.76
CA LEU A 248 11.64 -0.91 -19.53
C LEU A 248 11.10 -1.72 -20.70
N HIS A 249 9.79 -1.88 -20.77
CA HIS A 249 9.13 -2.54 -21.90
C HIS A 249 9.01 -1.55 -23.07
N THR A 250 9.74 -1.81 -24.15
CA THR A 250 9.73 -0.98 -25.38
C THR A 250 9.13 -1.71 -26.56
N GLY A 251 8.49 -2.87 -26.32
CA GLY A 251 7.87 -3.68 -27.38
C GLY A 251 6.65 -3.00 -28.01
N THR A 252 6.32 -3.37 -29.25
CA THR A 252 5.13 -2.88 -29.96
C THR A 252 3.82 -3.45 -29.40
N THR A 253 3.87 -4.62 -28.78
CA THR A 253 2.72 -5.23 -28.11
C THR A 253 2.56 -4.58 -26.74
N PRO A 254 1.36 -4.10 -26.36
CA PRO A 254 1.10 -3.57 -25.03
C PRO A 254 1.52 -4.54 -23.92
N LEU A 255 2.09 -4.00 -22.82
CA LEU A 255 2.72 -4.80 -21.77
C LEU A 255 1.80 -5.88 -21.19
N PHE A 256 0.56 -5.55 -20.86
CA PHE A 256 -0.40 -6.49 -20.29
C PHE A 256 -0.90 -7.53 -21.30
N GLU A 257 -0.94 -7.21 -22.60
CA GLU A 257 -1.22 -8.18 -23.66
C GLU A 257 -0.04 -9.14 -23.84
N TYR A 258 1.21 -8.63 -23.81
CA TYR A 258 2.42 -9.44 -23.95
C TYR A 258 2.49 -10.55 -22.88
N TYR A 259 2.10 -10.25 -21.64
CA TYR A 259 2.03 -11.22 -20.55
C TYR A 259 0.67 -11.94 -20.45
N SER A 260 -0.27 -11.71 -21.39
CA SER A 260 -1.64 -12.25 -21.35
C SER A 260 -2.44 -11.88 -20.11
N ILE A 261 -2.07 -10.80 -19.43
CA ILE A 261 -2.73 -10.31 -18.21
C ILE A 261 -4.15 -9.83 -18.54
N GLU A 262 -4.36 -9.15 -19.67
CA GLU A 262 -5.69 -8.70 -20.10
C GLU A 262 -6.70 -9.85 -20.17
N ARG A 263 -6.29 -10.98 -20.72
CA ARG A 263 -7.15 -12.18 -20.80
C ARG A 263 -7.56 -12.69 -19.42
N GLU A 264 -6.63 -12.65 -18.45
CA GLU A 264 -6.94 -13.09 -17.09
C GLU A 264 -7.84 -12.09 -16.36
N ILE A 265 -7.70 -10.78 -16.65
CA ILE A 265 -8.59 -9.74 -16.13
C ILE A 265 -9.99 -9.93 -16.71
N GLU A 266 -10.13 -10.10 -18.02
CA GLU A 266 -11.41 -10.36 -18.67
C GLU A 266 -12.10 -11.61 -18.10
N ALA A 267 -11.37 -12.72 -17.98
CA ALA A 267 -11.90 -13.95 -17.40
C ALA A 267 -12.32 -13.78 -15.93
N ALA A 268 -11.60 -12.93 -15.17
CA ALA A 268 -11.95 -12.63 -13.78
C ALA A 268 -13.19 -11.73 -13.64
N LEU A 269 -13.52 -10.97 -14.68
CA LEU A 269 -14.69 -10.09 -14.72
C LEU A 269 -15.96 -10.77 -15.23
N GLU A 270 -15.87 -12.00 -15.74
CA GLU A 270 -17.04 -12.77 -16.15
C GLU A 270 -17.95 -13.07 -14.96
N ARG A 271 -19.26 -13.12 -15.22
CA ARG A 271 -20.25 -13.49 -14.20
C ARG A 271 -19.98 -14.88 -13.59
N LYS A 272 -19.44 -15.81 -14.40
CA LYS A 272 -19.07 -17.17 -14.00
C LYS A 272 -17.59 -17.39 -14.11
N VAL A 273 -16.93 -17.49 -12.96
CA VAL A 273 -15.47 -17.65 -12.88
C VAL A 273 -15.10 -19.07 -12.49
N TRP A 274 -14.35 -19.75 -13.38
CA TRP A 274 -13.87 -21.10 -13.14
C TRP A 274 -12.61 -21.11 -12.29
N LEU A 275 -12.55 -22.02 -11.33
CA LEU A 275 -11.42 -22.23 -10.45
C LEU A 275 -10.57 -23.40 -10.95
N LYS A 276 -9.27 -23.40 -10.63
CA LYS A 276 -8.34 -24.50 -10.98
C LYS A 276 -8.79 -25.87 -10.49
N SER A 277 -9.58 -25.92 -9.43
CA SER A 277 -10.14 -27.13 -8.84
C SER A 277 -11.28 -27.76 -9.67
N GLY A 278 -11.78 -27.08 -10.72
CA GLY A 278 -12.99 -27.47 -11.42
C GLY A 278 -14.28 -26.99 -10.78
N ALA A 279 -14.20 -26.28 -9.66
CA ALA A 279 -15.30 -25.51 -9.08
C ALA A 279 -15.49 -24.19 -9.83
N TYR A 280 -16.60 -23.49 -9.58
CA TYR A 280 -16.81 -22.15 -10.15
C TYR A 280 -17.59 -21.25 -9.19
N LEU A 281 -17.40 -19.96 -9.40
CA LEU A 281 -18.14 -18.89 -8.72
C LEU A 281 -19.14 -18.27 -9.68
N VAL A 282 -20.30 -17.90 -9.17
CA VAL A 282 -21.25 -17.02 -9.85
C VAL A 282 -21.35 -15.74 -9.03
N ILE A 283 -21.03 -14.60 -9.66
CA ILE A 283 -20.94 -13.31 -8.98
C ILE A 283 -21.99 -12.39 -9.60
N ASP A 284 -22.95 -11.99 -8.81
CA ASP A 284 -24.03 -11.08 -9.20
C ASP A 284 -23.97 -9.78 -8.40
N HIS A 285 -23.98 -8.66 -9.13
CA HIS A 285 -24.04 -7.33 -8.55
C HIS A 285 -25.51 -6.87 -8.51
N THR A 286 -25.94 -6.44 -7.33
CA THR A 286 -27.22 -5.77 -7.14
C THR A 286 -26.98 -4.30 -6.79
N GLU A 287 -28.02 -3.50 -6.71
CA GLU A 287 -27.91 -2.08 -6.35
C GLU A 287 -27.21 -1.84 -5.00
N ALA A 288 -27.40 -2.72 -4.03
CA ALA A 288 -26.94 -2.54 -2.66
C ALA A 288 -25.86 -3.53 -2.21
N LEU A 289 -25.69 -4.68 -2.90
CA LEU A 289 -24.77 -5.73 -2.47
C LEU A 289 -24.27 -6.58 -3.65
N THR A 290 -23.17 -7.28 -3.43
CA THR A 290 -22.65 -8.30 -4.35
C THR A 290 -22.93 -9.68 -3.75
N VAL A 291 -23.59 -10.55 -4.51
CA VAL A 291 -23.87 -11.94 -4.13
C VAL A 291 -22.87 -12.85 -4.82
N VAL A 292 -22.32 -13.79 -4.07
CA VAL A 292 -21.40 -14.80 -4.59
C VAL A 292 -21.90 -16.18 -4.24
N ASP A 293 -22.21 -16.94 -5.29
CA ASP A 293 -22.57 -18.35 -5.17
C ASP A 293 -21.35 -19.22 -5.52
N VAL A 294 -21.04 -20.18 -4.64
CA VAL A 294 -19.88 -21.07 -4.77
C VAL A 294 -20.36 -22.46 -5.15
N ASN A 295 -20.02 -22.89 -6.36
CA ASN A 295 -20.42 -24.19 -6.90
C ASN A 295 -19.21 -25.13 -6.97
N THR A 296 -19.39 -26.37 -6.49
CA THR A 296 -18.35 -27.40 -6.54
C THR A 296 -18.05 -27.88 -7.98
N GLY A 297 -19.01 -27.74 -8.88
CA GLY A 297 -18.84 -28.12 -10.29
C GLY A 297 -18.31 -29.55 -10.45
N LYS A 298 -17.15 -29.69 -11.08
CA LYS A 298 -16.45 -30.97 -11.26
C LYS A 298 -15.49 -31.31 -10.13
N TYR A 299 -15.46 -30.52 -9.04
CA TYR A 299 -14.58 -30.74 -7.90
C TYR A 299 -15.04 -31.94 -7.08
N ILE A 300 -14.19 -32.97 -6.98
CA ILE A 300 -14.45 -34.23 -6.25
C ILE A 300 -13.57 -34.30 -4.98
N GLY A 301 -12.95 -33.19 -4.57
CA GLY A 301 -12.01 -33.17 -3.44
C GLY A 301 -12.68 -33.13 -2.07
N THR A 302 -11.92 -33.49 -1.03
CA THR A 302 -12.39 -33.66 0.35
C THR A 302 -12.49 -32.36 1.16
N THR A 303 -12.06 -31.20 0.65
CA THR A 303 -12.01 -29.96 1.44
C THR A 303 -12.53 -28.75 0.67
N VAL A 304 -13.65 -28.19 1.11
CA VAL A 304 -14.26 -26.94 0.58
C VAL A 304 -13.34 -25.71 0.77
N ALA A 305 -12.44 -25.77 1.75
CA ALA A 305 -11.50 -24.68 2.05
C ALA A 305 -10.58 -24.28 0.87
N LEU A 306 -10.27 -25.20 -0.05
CA LEU A 306 -9.46 -24.90 -1.23
C LEU A 306 -10.20 -24.05 -2.26
N VAL A 307 -11.51 -24.21 -2.36
CA VAL A 307 -12.39 -23.42 -3.25
C VAL A 307 -12.47 -21.98 -2.77
N LEU A 308 -12.58 -21.76 -1.47
CA LEU A 308 -12.69 -20.43 -0.86
C LEU A 308 -11.38 -19.60 -0.95
N ARG A 309 -10.21 -20.25 -0.99
CA ARG A 309 -8.92 -19.57 -1.09
C ARG A 309 -8.69 -18.85 -2.43
N THR A 310 -9.20 -19.41 -3.52
CA THR A 310 -9.05 -18.82 -4.85
C THR A 310 -10.09 -17.72 -5.10
N SER A 311 -11.19 -17.74 -4.35
CA SER A 311 -12.34 -16.85 -4.52
C SER A 311 -12.07 -15.42 -4.04
N ALA A 312 -11.25 -15.22 -3.00
CA ALA A 312 -11.05 -13.92 -2.39
C ALA A 312 -10.35 -12.91 -3.33
N ALA A 313 -9.42 -13.38 -4.16
CA ALA A 313 -8.72 -12.54 -5.13
C ALA A 313 -9.63 -12.06 -6.26
N MET A 314 -10.48 -12.96 -6.78
CA MET A 314 -11.42 -12.64 -7.86
C MET A 314 -12.60 -11.79 -7.42
N LEU A 315 -13.08 -11.98 -6.18
CA LEU A 315 -14.14 -11.17 -5.58
C LEU A 315 -13.79 -9.69 -5.52
N ALA A 316 -12.56 -9.36 -5.26
CA ALA A 316 -12.16 -7.97 -5.13
C ALA A 316 -11.90 -7.31 -6.49
N LEU A 317 -11.52 -8.05 -7.52
CA LEU A 317 -11.48 -7.56 -8.91
C LEU A 317 -12.89 -7.15 -9.38
N GLN A 318 -13.91 -7.94 -9.06
CA GLN A 318 -15.30 -7.66 -9.44
C GLN A 318 -16.02 -6.65 -8.54
N ALA A 319 -15.62 -6.52 -7.26
CA ALA A 319 -16.25 -5.57 -6.33
C ALA A 319 -15.96 -4.09 -6.64
N GLY A 320 -15.40 -3.79 -7.81
CA GLY A 320 -15.19 -2.45 -8.34
C GLY A 320 -14.25 -1.61 -7.48
N SER A 321 -13.00 -1.58 -7.84
CA SER A 321 -11.99 -0.54 -7.66
C SER A 321 -12.30 0.56 -6.63
N ARG A 322 -12.24 0.22 -5.38
CA ARG A 322 -11.74 1.15 -4.37
C ARG A 322 -10.43 0.56 -3.93
N THR A 323 -9.33 1.19 -4.31
CA THR A 323 -7.95 0.92 -3.92
C THR A 323 -7.83 0.03 -2.68
N ARG A 324 -7.90 -1.29 -2.86
CA ARG A 324 -7.56 -2.29 -1.85
C ARG A 324 -6.84 -3.41 -2.58
N SER A 325 -5.59 -3.62 -2.18
CA SER A 325 -4.85 -4.81 -2.56
C SER A 325 -5.70 -6.03 -2.26
N VAL A 326 -5.89 -6.85 -3.28
CA VAL A 326 -6.48 -8.17 -3.12
C VAL A 326 -5.36 -9.10 -2.74
N ARG A 327 -5.08 -9.19 -1.45
CA ARG A 327 -4.15 -10.21 -0.97
C ARG A 327 -4.80 -11.58 -1.01
N ARG A 328 -4.15 -12.52 -1.64
CA ARG A 328 -4.26 -13.93 -1.31
C ARG A 328 -3.87 -14.08 0.18
N SER A 329 -4.85 -13.94 1.10
CA SER A 329 -4.57 -14.20 2.50
C SER A 329 -4.12 -15.66 2.62
N LYS A 330 -2.91 -15.87 3.17
CA LYS A 330 -2.54 -17.14 3.77
C LYS A 330 -3.52 -17.38 4.92
N LEU A 331 -4.60 -18.07 4.64
CA LEU A 331 -5.43 -18.68 5.66
C LEU A 331 -4.66 -19.90 6.16
N GLU A 332 -3.87 -19.70 7.19
CA GLU A 332 -3.34 -20.79 7.99
C GLU A 332 -4.51 -21.55 8.59
N THR A 333 -4.56 -22.82 8.31
CA THR A 333 -5.50 -23.76 8.88
C THR A 333 -5.21 -23.90 10.36
N SER A 334 -6.03 -23.30 11.20
CA SER A 334 -6.19 -23.75 12.59
C SER A 334 -7.02 -25.03 12.58
N PRO A 335 -6.59 -26.11 13.26
CA PRO A 335 -7.34 -27.34 13.33
C PRO A 335 -8.39 -27.26 14.44
N ALA A 336 -9.45 -26.50 14.23
CA ALA A 336 -10.65 -26.61 15.07
C ALA A 336 -11.82 -25.96 14.33
N GLY A 337 -12.77 -26.79 13.93
CA GLY A 337 -14.05 -26.36 13.39
C GLY A 337 -14.80 -25.47 14.36
N LYS A 338 -14.99 -24.22 13.94
CA LYS A 338 -16.09 -23.38 14.45
C LYS A 338 -16.75 -22.70 13.26
N THR A 339 -17.96 -23.11 13.05
CA THR A 339 -18.99 -22.52 12.20
C THR A 339 -19.12 -21.03 12.55
N ILE A 340 -18.92 -20.14 11.59
CA ILE A 340 -19.27 -18.73 11.75
C ILE A 340 -20.63 -18.56 11.05
N SER A 341 -21.68 -18.45 11.86
CA SER A 341 -22.98 -17.92 11.46
C SER A 341 -22.98 -16.41 11.70
N ARG A 342 -23.37 -15.67 10.67
CA ARG A 342 -23.70 -14.25 10.51
C ARG A 342 -22.61 -13.41 9.89
#